data_be06440a1e8b7765291b65fc02d4be3b
#
_entry.id   be06440a1e8b7765291b65fc02d4be3b
#
_cell.length_a   1.000
_cell.length_b   1.000
_cell.length_c   1.000
_cell.angle_alpha   90.00
_cell.angle_beta   90.00
_cell.angle_gamma   90.00
#
_symmetry.space_group_name_H-M   'P 1'
#
loop_
_entity.id
_entity.type
_entity.pdbx_description
1 polymer ?
#
loop_
_entity_poly.entity_id
_entity_poly.type
_entity_poly.pdbx_seq_one_letter_code
_entity_poly.pdbx_strand_id
1 'polypeptide(L)'
;MSILLSAAVSLLSASALAVPNASPGKDASKMTQIQASSFARLALKAVQKEYPNKPEHVQNSDMDVRGPRALHPAFYGSFDWHSSVHGHWMLVRLLRLFPDLPERQQIRTMLEGHLTAQNLQAEADYFIQPNRQSFERTYGWAWFLKLAEELHGWDDPDGKRWSSNLRPLTDTIVARYLAYFPKQTYPIRTGVHPNTAFGLSFALDYARAVDHKPLQDLIEERSRTYFAKDAAIPAAWEPGGTDFFSPSLMEADLMRRVLSPKEFQAWLRGFLPGLENGEPKTLFVPAQVTDRSDPQLVHLD
;
A
#
# COMPACT_ATOMS: atom_id res chain seq x y z
N MET A 1 7.61 -6.02 7.81
CA MET A 1 7.64 -7.03 6.76
C MET A 1 6.87 -8.29 7.15
N SER A 2 6.94 -8.79 8.37
CA SER A 2 6.11 -9.93 8.86
C SER A 2 4.58 -9.73 8.85
N ILE A 3 4.07 -8.56 8.55
CA ILE A 3 2.63 -8.23 8.65
C ILE A 3 1.81 -8.85 7.50
N LEU A 4 2.38 -9.02 6.33
CA LEU A 4 1.68 -9.60 5.18
C LEU A 4 1.57 -11.14 5.30
N LEU A 5 2.60 -11.80 5.82
CA LEU A 5 2.57 -13.25 6.04
C LEU A 5 1.54 -13.64 7.13
N SER A 6 1.42 -12.81 8.19
CA SER A 6 0.38 -13.01 9.22
C SER A 6 -1.04 -12.89 8.67
N ALA A 7 -1.27 -12.07 7.66
CA ALA A 7 -2.59 -11.95 7.05
C ALA A 7 -2.99 -13.20 6.25
N ALA A 8 -2.05 -13.83 5.55
CA ALA A 8 -2.32 -15.06 4.78
C ALA A 8 -2.60 -16.27 5.71
N VAL A 9 -1.84 -16.39 6.79
CA VAL A 9 -2.04 -17.46 7.79
C VAL A 9 -3.35 -17.27 8.56
N SER A 10 -3.74 -16.03 8.87
CA SER A 10 -5.04 -15.75 9.50
C SER A 10 -6.24 -16.08 8.61
N LEU A 11 -6.07 -16.10 7.28
CA LEU A 11 -7.13 -16.49 6.35
C LEU A 11 -7.47 -17.99 6.38
N LEU A 12 -6.51 -18.83 6.74
CA LEU A 12 -6.70 -20.30 6.83
C LEU A 12 -7.32 -20.73 8.14
N SER A 13 -7.13 -19.98 9.24
CA SER A 13 -7.62 -20.34 10.57
C SER A 13 -9.10 -20.01 10.83
N ALA A 14 -9.73 -19.23 9.98
CA ALA A 14 -11.12 -18.79 10.20
C ALA A 14 -12.20 -19.77 9.68
N SER A 15 -11.85 -20.90 9.07
CA SER A 15 -12.83 -21.77 8.39
C SER A 15 -12.79 -23.25 8.75
N ALA A 16 -12.02 -23.67 9.75
CA ALA A 16 -11.96 -25.08 10.13
C ALA A 16 -12.24 -25.27 11.62
N LEU A 17 -13.36 -25.92 11.90
CA LEU A 17 -13.69 -26.61 13.12
C LEU A 17 -14.00 -25.75 14.37
N ALA A 18 -15.22 -25.90 14.86
CA ALA A 18 -15.59 -25.57 16.22
C ALA A 18 -14.68 -26.36 17.18
N VAL A 19 -13.68 -25.75 17.76
CA VAL A 19 -12.88 -26.27 18.86
C VAL A 19 -13.26 -25.50 20.11
N PRO A 20 -13.45 -26.19 21.26
CA PRO A 20 -13.99 -25.57 22.49
C PRO A 20 -13.01 -24.51 23.04
N ASN A 21 -13.59 -23.49 23.66
CA ASN A 21 -12.97 -22.40 24.39
C ASN A 21 -11.61 -22.71 25.01
N ALA A 22 -10.54 -22.32 24.33
CA ALA A 22 -9.26 -22.07 24.99
C ALA A 22 -9.19 -20.57 25.28
N SER A 23 -8.92 -20.17 26.50
CA SER A 23 -8.69 -18.79 26.90
C SER A 23 -7.68 -18.13 25.97
N PRO A 24 -7.89 -16.87 25.53
CA PRO A 24 -6.97 -16.21 24.64
C PRO A 24 -5.63 -16.02 25.35
N GLY A 25 -4.64 -16.81 24.92
CA GLY A 25 -3.23 -16.52 25.23
C GLY A 25 -2.93 -15.10 24.79
N LYS A 26 -2.10 -14.38 25.54
CA LYS A 26 -1.65 -13.02 25.23
C LYS A 26 -1.30 -12.93 23.75
N ASP A 27 -2.03 -12.10 23.03
CA ASP A 27 -1.95 -11.93 21.57
C ASP A 27 -0.54 -11.48 21.18
N ALA A 28 0.31 -12.42 20.78
CA ALA A 28 1.69 -12.18 20.33
C ALA A 28 1.75 -11.37 19.01
N SER A 29 0.59 -11.09 18.41
CA SER A 29 0.46 -10.35 17.15
C SER A 29 0.41 -8.82 17.31
N LYS A 30 0.30 -8.29 18.53
CA LYS A 30 0.18 -6.85 18.77
C LYS A 30 1.56 -6.19 18.86
N MET A 31 1.79 -5.19 18.00
CA MET A 31 2.96 -4.33 18.07
C MET A 31 3.05 -3.67 19.46
N THR A 32 4.24 -3.73 20.07
CA THR A 32 4.54 -3.05 21.34
C THR A 32 4.84 -1.57 21.10
N GLN A 33 4.72 -0.74 22.15
CA GLN A 33 5.10 0.68 22.08
C GLN A 33 6.59 0.86 21.76
N ILE A 34 7.47 -0.04 22.21
CA ILE A 34 8.92 -0.01 21.89
C ILE A 34 9.13 -0.23 20.39
N GLN A 35 8.47 -1.19 19.79
CA GLN A 35 8.52 -1.43 18.35
C GLN A 35 7.93 -0.24 17.57
N ALA A 36 6.79 0.28 18.01
CA ALA A 36 6.16 1.46 17.43
C ALA A 36 7.09 2.69 17.44
N SER A 37 7.76 2.94 18.57
CA SER A 37 8.77 4.00 18.71
C SER A 37 9.97 3.79 17.77
N SER A 38 10.42 2.56 17.58
CA SER A 38 11.52 2.26 16.64
C SER A 38 11.11 2.54 15.18
N PHE A 39 9.91 2.14 14.78
CA PHE A 39 9.36 2.47 13.46
C PHE A 39 9.12 3.96 13.26
N ALA A 40 8.62 4.66 14.30
CA ALA A 40 8.44 6.11 14.24
C ALA A 40 9.76 6.85 13.97
N ARG A 41 10.82 6.50 14.69
CA ARG A 41 12.16 7.10 14.48
C ARG A 41 12.73 6.80 13.10
N LEU A 42 12.53 5.59 12.60
CA LEU A 42 12.93 5.21 11.23
C LEU A 42 12.22 6.08 10.20
N ALA A 43 10.89 6.18 10.26
CA ALA A 43 10.11 6.98 9.34
C ALA A 43 10.43 8.47 9.42
N LEU A 44 10.51 9.04 10.63
CA LEU A 44 10.89 10.45 10.83
C LEU A 44 12.25 10.80 10.21
N LYS A 45 13.21 9.90 10.32
CA LYS A 45 14.53 10.08 9.69
C LYS A 45 14.44 10.03 8.16
N ALA A 46 13.63 9.14 7.62
CA ALA A 46 13.52 8.91 6.18
C ALA A 46 12.76 10.03 5.47
N VAL A 47 11.55 10.40 5.95
CA VAL A 47 10.66 11.34 5.24
C VAL A 47 11.19 12.77 5.17
N GLN A 48 12.15 13.13 6.02
CA GLN A 48 12.79 14.46 6.02
C GLN A 48 14.11 14.48 5.25
N LYS A 49 14.61 13.32 4.81
CA LYS A 49 15.90 13.21 4.11
C LYS A 49 15.67 13.31 2.61
N GLU A 50 16.09 14.43 2.01
CA GLU A 50 15.90 14.70 0.58
C GLU A 50 16.77 13.82 -0.33
N TYR A 51 18.00 13.45 0.10
CA TYR A 51 18.97 12.70 -0.71
C TYR A 51 19.54 11.51 0.07
N PRO A 52 19.87 10.35 -0.63
CA PRO A 52 19.67 10.10 -2.06
C PRO A 52 18.20 9.98 -2.41
N ASN A 53 17.81 10.37 -3.65
CA ASN A 53 16.43 10.31 -4.12
C ASN A 53 16.40 9.96 -5.60
N LYS A 54 15.38 9.20 -6.01
CA LYS A 54 15.09 8.79 -7.38
C LYS A 54 13.78 9.44 -7.84
N PRO A 55 13.82 10.65 -8.42
CA PRO A 55 12.63 11.33 -8.92
C PRO A 55 12.20 10.73 -10.26
N GLU A 56 11.33 9.77 -10.26
CA GLU A 56 10.84 9.11 -11.47
C GLU A 56 9.88 10.01 -12.27
N HIS A 57 10.39 11.04 -12.92
CA HIS A 57 9.55 11.90 -13.75
C HIS A 57 10.10 12.17 -15.15
N VAL A 58 9.21 12.44 -16.10
CA VAL A 58 9.57 12.83 -17.45
C VAL A 58 9.95 14.31 -17.45
N GLN A 59 11.12 14.64 -17.98
CA GLN A 59 11.53 16.01 -18.23
C GLN A 59 11.06 16.43 -19.62
N ASN A 60 10.20 17.44 -19.71
CA ASN A 60 9.71 17.96 -20.97
C ASN A 60 10.62 19.06 -21.52
N SER A 61 11.43 19.68 -20.65
CA SER A 61 12.38 20.73 -20.94
C SER A 61 13.38 20.90 -19.80
N ASP A 62 14.41 21.74 -19.99
CA ASP A 62 15.37 22.10 -18.95
C ASP A 62 14.69 22.72 -17.70
N MET A 63 13.51 23.30 -17.85
CA MET A 63 12.71 23.87 -16.75
C MET A 63 12.20 22.81 -15.78
N ASP A 64 12.18 21.54 -16.19
CA ASP A 64 11.75 20.41 -15.35
C ASP A 64 12.90 19.84 -14.47
N VAL A 65 14.13 20.31 -14.69
CA VAL A 65 15.29 19.88 -13.89
C VAL A 65 15.24 20.56 -12.52
N ARG A 66 14.63 19.90 -11.56
CA ARG A 66 14.45 20.40 -10.18
C ARG A 66 14.74 19.31 -9.15
N GLY A 67 15.18 19.72 -7.96
CA GLY A 67 15.39 18.80 -6.85
C GLY A 67 14.06 18.23 -6.28
N PRO A 68 14.14 17.13 -5.52
CA PRO A 68 12.97 16.43 -5.01
C PRO A 68 11.99 17.34 -4.25
N ARG A 69 12.47 18.15 -3.32
CA ARG A 69 11.62 19.08 -2.54
C ARG A 69 10.91 20.14 -3.40
N ALA A 70 11.57 20.59 -4.48
CA ALA A 70 10.97 21.56 -5.38
C ALA A 70 9.90 20.93 -6.29
N LEU A 71 9.99 19.62 -6.56
CA LEU A 71 9.00 18.84 -7.30
C LEU A 71 7.86 18.37 -6.43
N HIS A 72 8.17 17.88 -5.22
CA HIS A 72 7.28 17.19 -4.30
C HIS A 72 7.40 17.74 -2.88
N PRO A 73 6.85 18.94 -2.61
CA PRO A 73 7.07 19.61 -1.32
C PRO A 73 6.46 18.88 -0.12
N ALA A 74 5.44 18.05 -0.34
CA ALA A 74 4.87 17.21 0.71
C ALA A 74 5.62 15.88 0.87
N PHE A 75 6.12 15.29 -0.23
CA PHE A 75 6.65 13.91 -0.25
C PHE A 75 8.05 13.81 -0.84
N TYR A 76 8.92 14.79 -0.59
CA TYR A 76 10.27 14.88 -1.13
C TYR A 76 11.28 13.93 -0.48
N GLY A 77 11.01 13.48 0.75
CA GLY A 77 11.95 12.65 1.51
C GLY A 77 11.94 11.19 1.10
N SER A 78 12.83 10.39 1.74
CA SER A 78 13.05 8.98 1.40
C SER A 78 13.72 8.80 0.03
N PHE A 79 13.72 7.57 -0.51
CA PHE A 79 14.38 7.28 -1.77
C PHE A 79 13.56 7.73 -2.99
N ASP A 80 12.22 7.67 -2.88
CA ASP A 80 11.27 8.04 -3.92
C ASP A 80 9.95 8.54 -3.32
N TRP A 81 9.05 8.99 -4.17
CA TRP A 81 7.77 9.58 -3.76
C TRP A 81 6.91 8.61 -2.96
N HIS A 82 6.74 7.38 -3.44
CA HIS A 82 5.90 6.39 -2.73
C HIS A 82 6.50 5.98 -1.38
N SER A 83 7.83 5.87 -1.27
CA SER A 83 8.48 5.59 0.02
C SER A 83 8.26 6.70 1.04
N SER A 84 8.21 7.96 0.58
CA SER A 84 7.82 9.08 1.42
C SER A 84 6.37 8.96 1.88
N VAL A 85 5.44 8.64 0.98
CA VAL A 85 4.03 8.41 1.31
C VAL A 85 3.86 7.26 2.33
N HIS A 86 4.60 6.14 2.18
CA HIS A 86 4.63 5.05 3.17
C HIS A 86 5.00 5.54 4.56
N GLY A 87 6.07 6.35 4.62
CA GLY A 87 6.55 6.93 5.87
C GLY A 87 5.49 7.81 6.53
N HIS A 88 4.81 8.65 5.75
CA HIS A 88 3.72 9.50 6.24
C HIS A 88 2.53 8.66 6.73
N TRP A 89 2.10 7.65 5.96
CA TRP A 89 1.05 6.73 6.39
C TRP A 89 1.42 6.04 7.71
N MET A 90 2.65 5.50 7.80
CA MET A 90 3.12 4.82 9.01
C MET A 90 3.09 5.76 10.22
N LEU A 91 3.53 7.00 10.08
CA LEU A 91 3.54 7.98 11.16
C LEU A 91 2.12 8.35 11.63
N VAL A 92 1.19 8.55 10.70
CA VAL A 92 -0.24 8.79 11.02
C VAL A 92 -0.83 7.60 11.77
N ARG A 93 -0.60 6.40 11.27
CA ARG A 93 -1.11 5.17 11.88
C ARG A 93 -0.54 4.94 13.27
N LEU A 94 0.75 5.21 13.48
CA LEU A 94 1.38 5.12 14.80
C LEU A 94 0.81 6.13 15.80
N LEU A 95 0.53 7.36 15.38
CA LEU A 95 -0.16 8.36 16.22
C LEU A 95 -1.55 7.90 16.67
N ARG A 96 -2.29 7.22 15.78
CA ARG A 96 -3.63 6.72 16.08
C ARG A 96 -3.61 5.52 17.03
N LEU A 97 -2.68 4.58 16.80
CA LEU A 97 -2.62 3.34 17.56
C LEU A 97 -1.89 3.50 18.92
N PHE A 98 -0.98 4.45 19.03
CA PHE A 98 -0.14 4.68 20.19
C PHE A 98 -0.18 6.15 20.63
N PRO A 99 -1.26 6.59 21.31
CA PRO A 99 -1.44 7.99 21.70
C PRO A 99 -0.34 8.52 22.64
N ASP A 100 0.32 7.62 23.39
CA ASP A 100 1.39 7.96 24.33
C ASP A 100 2.82 7.71 23.76
N LEU A 101 2.93 7.66 22.42
CA LEU A 101 4.22 7.47 21.76
C LEU A 101 5.19 8.60 22.09
N PRO A 102 6.45 8.32 22.51
CA PRO A 102 7.44 9.36 22.84
C PRO A 102 7.68 10.36 21.70
N GLU A 103 7.65 9.89 20.46
CA GLU A 103 7.88 10.69 19.25
C GLU A 103 6.62 11.47 18.79
N ARG A 104 5.51 11.39 19.51
CA ARG A 104 4.21 12.00 19.11
C ARG A 104 4.32 13.45 18.67
N GLN A 105 4.96 14.29 19.50
CA GLN A 105 5.09 15.71 19.19
C GLN A 105 5.96 15.96 17.96
N GLN A 106 7.05 15.23 17.83
CA GLN A 106 7.94 15.32 16.66
C GLN A 106 7.22 14.92 15.38
N ILE A 107 6.42 13.83 15.43
CA ILE A 107 5.60 13.39 14.30
C ILE A 107 4.61 14.47 13.89
N ARG A 108 3.85 15.04 14.86
CA ARG A 108 2.88 16.11 14.56
C ARG A 108 3.54 17.33 13.93
N THR A 109 4.66 17.77 14.45
CA THR A 109 5.41 18.92 13.90
C THR A 109 5.86 18.64 12.46
N MET A 110 6.35 17.44 12.18
CA MET A 110 6.77 17.05 10.82
C MET A 110 5.57 17.01 9.87
N LEU A 111 4.48 16.30 10.26
CA LEU A 111 3.26 16.20 9.44
C LEU A 111 2.64 17.58 9.16
N GLU A 112 2.65 18.49 10.15
CA GLU A 112 2.18 19.86 10.00
C GLU A 112 2.97 20.64 8.95
N GLY A 113 4.28 20.43 8.87
CA GLY A 113 5.12 21.09 7.86
C GLY A 113 5.00 20.49 6.47
N HIS A 114 4.68 19.21 6.36
CA HIS A 114 4.59 18.51 5.08
C HIS A 114 3.16 18.54 4.50
N LEU A 115 2.14 18.23 5.29
CA LEU A 115 0.75 18.10 4.84
C LEU A 115 0.01 19.44 4.86
N THR A 116 0.67 20.53 4.43
CA THR A 116 0.03 21.84 4.27
C THR A 116 -0.87 21.85 3.04
N ALA A 117 -1.90 22.70 3.03
CA ALA A 117 -2.76 22.89 1.87
C ALA A 117 -1.95 23.30 0.62
N GLN A 118 -0.94 24.17 0.80
CA GLN A 118 -0.08 24.62 -0.29
C GLN A 118 0.74 23.48 -0.89
N ASN A 119 1.41 22.68 -0.05
CA ASN A 119 2.23 21.55 -0.51
C ASN A 119 1.39 20.53 -1.26
N LEU A 120 0.21 20.20 -0.73
CA LEU A 120 -0.66 19.19 -1.33
C LEU A 120 -1.36 19.66 -2.61
N GLN A 121 -1.61 20.97 -2.72
CA GLN A 121 -2.03 21.56 -3.99
C GLN A 121 -0.90 21.47 -5.03
N ALA A 122 0.35 21.75 -4.66
CA ALA A 122 1.50 21.63 -5.56
C ALA A 122 1.73 20.17 -6.00
N GLU A 123 1.52 19.19 -5.12
CA GLU A 123 1.51 17.76 -5.52
C GLU A 123 0.40 17.47 -6.54
N ALA A 124 -0.82 17.92 -6.30
CA ALA A 124 -1.93 17.75 -7.25
C ALA A 124 -1.63 18.40 -8.60
N ASP A 125 -1.10 19.62 -8.59
CA ASP A 125 -0.69 20.34 -9.80
C ASP A 125 0.41 19.61 -10.59
N TYR A 126 1.36 18.98 -9.89
CA TYR A 126 2.36 18.12 -10.53
C TYR A 126 1.71 16.96 -11.30
N PHE A 127 0.77 16.26 -10.68
CA PHE A 127 0.11 15.11 -11.30
C PHE A 127 -0.65 15.45 -12.58
N ILE A 128 -1.22 16.65 -12.70
CA ILE A 128 -2.01 17.06 -13.88
C ILE A 128 -1.15 17.59 -15.05
N GLN A 129 0.15 17.80 -14.85
CA GLN A 129 1.07 18.28 -15.92
C GLN A 129 1.18 17.28 -17.07
N PRO A 130 1.56 17.73 -18.27
CA PRO A 130 1.85 16.87 -19.42
C PRO A 130 2.87 15.78 -19.06
N ASN A 131 2.69 14.57 -19.62
CA ASN A 131 3.59 13.42 -19.44
C ASN A 131 3.76 12.94 -17.97
N ARG A 132 2.79 13.24 -17.08
CA ARG A 132 2.76 12.75 -15.71
C ARG A 132 1.66 11.68 -15.46
N GLN A 133 1.00 11.20 -16.52
CA GLN A 133 -0.16 10.29 -16.41
C GLN A 133 0.21 8.93 -15.81
N SER A 134 1.46 8.50 -15.95
CA SER A 134 1.98 7.23 -15.43
C SER A 134 2.83 7.37 -14.17
N PHE A 135 3.04 8.60 -13.69
CA PHE A 135 3.83 8.81 -12.47
C PHE A 135 3.21 8.06 -11.30
N GLU A 136 4.01 7.24 -10.64
CA GLU A 136 3.62 6.40 -9.46
C GLU A 136 2.49 5.39 -9.69
N ARG A 137 2.15 5.09 -10.95
CA ARG A 137 1.06 4.15 -11.29
C ARG A 137 1.49 2.68 -11.12
N THR A 138 0.82 1.84 -10.35
CA THR A 138 -0.36 2.13 -9.50
C THR A 138 0.00 2.15 -8.01
N TYR A 139 1.21 1.82 -7.67
CA TYR A 139 1.70 1.57 -6.31
C TYR A 139 1.65 2.82 -5.44
N GLY A 140 2.25 3.90 -5.90
CA GLY A 140 2.23 5.17 -5.18
C GLY A 140 0.82 5.75 -5.04
N TRP A 141 -0.02 5.61 -6.08
CA TRP A 141 -1.44 5.99 -6.01
C TRP A 141 -2.18 5.23 -4.93
N ALA A 142 -1.97 3.91 -4.84
CA ALA A 142 -2.60 3.05 -3.85
C ALA A 142 -2.17 3.44 -2.42
N TRP A 143 -0.89 3.65 -2.21
CA TRP A 143 -0.37 4.07 -0.91
C TRP A 143 -0.85 5.46 -0.49
N PHE A 144 -0.98 6.39 -1.44
CA PHE A 144 -1.53 7.70 -1.12
C PHE A 144 -3.01 7.61 -0.71
N LEU A 145 -3.80 6.80 -1.40
CA LEU A 145 -5.19 6.54 -0.99
C LEU A 145 -5.25 5.84 0.37
N LYS A 146 -4.27 4.99 0.70
CA LYS A 146 -4.17 4.38 2.03
C LYS A 146 -3.85 5.39 3.13
N LEU A 147 -3.02 6.41 2.84
CA LEU A 147 -2.81 7.54 3.74
C LEU A 147 -4.09 8.37 3.91
N ALA A 148 -4.82 8.62 2.82
CA ALA A 148 -6.08 9.36 2.87
C ALA A 148 -7.15 8.61 3.68
N GLU A 149 -7.26 7.29 3.52
CA GLU A 149 -8.11 6.41 4.32
C GLU A 149 -7.74 6.46 5.80
N GLU A 150 -6.44 6.40 6.13
CA GLU A 150 -5.97 6.43 7.51
C GLU A 150 -6.34 7.75 8.22
N LEU A 151 -6.35 8.86 7.49
CA LEU A 151 -6.78 10.17 8.02
C LEU A 151 -8.30 10.33 8.05
N HIS A 152 -9.01 9.59 7.19
CA HIS A 152 -10.46 9.67 7.13
C HIS A 152 -11.09 9.14 8.43
N GLY A 153 -12.04 9.92 8.98
CA GLY A 153 -12.72 9.52 10.20
C GLY A 153 -11.86 9.53 11.48
N TRP A 154 -10.62 10.01 11.42
CA TRP A 154 -9.82 10.20 12.61
C TRP A 154 -10.34 11.43 13.38
N ASP A 155 -10.92 11.20 14.57
CA ASP A 155 -11.45 12.27 15.43
C ASP A 155 -10.34 12.97 16.20
N ASP A 156 -9.52 13.70 15.45
CA ASP A 156 -8.39 14.49 15.92
C ASP A 156 -8.36 15.80 15.12
N PRO A 157 -8.18 16.99 15.75
CA PRO A 157 -8.20 18.27 15.04
C PRO A 157 -7.14 18.37 13.92
N ASP A 158 -5.93 17.86 14.17
CA ASP A 158 -4.85 17.84 13.16
C ASP A 158 -5.17 16.84 12.07
N GLY A 159 -5.65 15.65 12.45
CA GLY A 159 -6.06 14.62 11.49
C GLY A 159 -7.14 15.11 10.54
N LYS A 160 -8.15 15.82 11.03
CA LYS A 160 -9.21 16.45 10.21
C LYS A 160 -8.65 17.48 9.24
N ARG A 161 -7.74 18.34 9.72
CA ARG A 161 -7.08 19.36 8.90
C ARG A 161 -6.23 18.72 7.81
N TRP A 162 -5.37 17.76 8.15
CA TRP A 162 -4.54 17.03 7.17
C TRP A 162 -5.40 16.27 6.15
N SER A 163 -6.47 15.60 6.60
CA SER A 163 -7.43 14.95 5.70
C SER A 163 -8.04 15.94 4.69
N SER A 164 -8.43 17.14 5.15
CA SER A 164 -8.93 18.19 4.28
C SER A 164 -7.87 18.67 3.28
N ASN A 165 -6.62 18.83 3.73
CA ASN A 165 -5.52 19.28 2.89
C ASN A 165 -5.15 18.25 1.81
N LEU A 166 -5.33 16.93 2.05
CA LEU A 166 -5.07 15.89 1.07
C LEU A 166 -6.05 15.90 -0.11
N ARG A 167 -7.21 16.53 0.03
CA ARG A 167 -8.34 16.43 -0.91
C ARG A 167 -7.97 16.70 -2.38
N PRO A 168 -7.26 17.79 -2.75
CA PRO A 168 -6.95 18.06 -4.16
C PRO A 168 -6.17 16.93 -4.81
N LEU A 169 -5.17 16.37 -4.13
CA LEU A 169 -4.38 15.26 -4.63
C LEU A 169 -5.18 13.95 -4.62
N THR A 170 -6.01 13.73 -3.61
CA THR A 170 -6.90 12.56 -3.54
C THR A 170 -7.87 12.52 -4.70
N ASP A 171 -8.55 13.65 -4.99
CA ASP A 171 -9.48 13.77 -6.12
C ASP A 171 -8.76 13.53 -7.45
N THR A 172 -7.54 14.06 -7.60
CA THR A 172 -6.70 13.84 -8.78
C THR A 172 -6.34 12.35 -8.97
N ILE A 173 -5.93 11.66 -7.91
CA ILE A 173 -5.57 10.24 -7.99
C ILE A 173 -6.81 9.37 -8.26
N VAL A 174 -7.94 9.65 -7.62
CA VAL A 174 -9.22 8.97 -7.92
C VAL A 174 -9.60 9.14 -9.39
N ALA A 175 -9.48 10.36 -9.93
CA ALA A 175 -9.73 10.60 -11.36
C ALA A 175 -8.77 9.79 -12.26
N ARG A 176 -7.51 9.58 -11.85
CA ARG A 176 -6.55 8.71 -12.55
C ARG A 176 -7.00 7.26 -12.57
N TYR A 177 -7.49 6.72 -11.46
CA TYR A 177 -8.07 5.37 -11.41
C TYR A 177 -9.23 5.23 -12.37
N LEU A 178 -10.19 6.15 -12.32
CA LEU A 178 -11.39 6.16 -13.17
C LEU A 178 -11.06 6.29 -14.67
N ALA A 179 -9.96 6.98 -15.01
CA ALA A 179 -9.53 7.17 -16.40
C ALA A 179 -8.65 6.00 -16.93
N TYR A 180 -7.89 5.34 -16.07
CA TYR A 180 -6.89 4.34 -16.47
C TYR A 180 -7.47 2.93 -16.55
N PHE A 181 -8.14 2.45 -15.49
CA PHE A 181 -8.55 1.06 -15.40
C PHE A 181 -9.56 0.61 -16.48
N PRO A 182 -10.47 1.47 -16.98
CA PRO A 182 -11.30 1.09 -18.14
C PRO A 182 -10.50 0.77 -19.41
N LYS A 183 -9.27 1.32 -19.54
CA LYS A 183 -8.39 1.14 -20.70
C LYS A 183 -7.40 -0.01 -20.52
N GLN A 184 -7.14 -0.44 -19.29
CA GLN A 184 -6.23 -1.56 -19.03
C GLN A 184 -6.92 -2.87 -19.38
N THR A 185 -6.49 -3.50 -20.47
CA THR A 185 -7.06 -4.77 -20.94
C THR A 185 -6.58 -5.97 -20.12
N TYR A 186 -5.29 -5.98 -19.76
CA TYR A 186 -4.65 -7.07 -19.04
C TYR A 186 -4.08 -6.58 -17.71
N PRO A 187 -4.27 -7.32 -16.59
CA PRO A 187 -3.66 -6.98 -15.32
C PRO A 187 -2.15 -7.27 -15.34
N ILE A 188 -1.40 -6.49 -14.58
CA ILE A 188 0.02 -6.74 -14.30
C ILE A 188 0.09 -7.60 -13.06
N ARG A 189 0.70 -8.82 -13.20
CA ARG A 189 0.75 -9.85 -12.15
C ARG A 189 2.14 -10.02 -11.51
N THR A 190 3.10 -9.17 -11.83
CA THR A 190 4.45 -9.23 -11.22
C THR A 190 4.42 -8.75 -9.77
N GLY A 191 5.30 -9.27 -8.93
CA GLY A 191 5.40 -8.91 -7.50
C GLY A 191 6.11 -7.59 -7.22
N VAL A 192 5.98 -6.62 -8.15
CA VAL A 192 6.63 -5.30 -8.07
C VAL A 192 5.61 -4.15 -8.20
N HIS A 193 6.08 -2.91 -8.08
CA HIS A 193 5.28 -1.68 -8.01
C HIS A 193 4.03 -1.62 -8.92
N PRO A 194 4.06 -2.00 -10.21
CA PRO A 194 2.89 -1.88 -11.05
C PRO A 194 1.84 -2.99 -10.87
N ASN A 195 1.98 -3.89 -9.86
CA ASN A 195 1.03 -4.96 -9.60
C ASN A 195 -0.41 -4.44 -9.49
N THR A 196 -1.27 -4.97 -10.36
CA THR A 196 -2.66 -4.50 -10.47
C THR A 196 -3.48 -4.86 -9.24
N ALA A 197 -3.34 -6.07 -8.70
CA ALA A 197 -4.12 -6.50 -7.53
C ALA A 197 -3.78 -5.67 -6.29
N PHE A 198 -2.49 -5.39 -6.06
CA PHE A 198 -2.06 -4.49 -5.00
C PHE A 198 -2.67 -3.08 -5.17
N GLY A 199 -2.53 -2.51 -6.38
CA GLY A 199 -3.06 -1.17 -6.68
C GLY A 199 -4.56 -1.05 -6.44
N LEU A 200 -5.34 -2.08 -6.79
CA LEU A 200 -6.78 -2.12 -6.59
C LEU A 200 -7.18 -2.34 -5.12
N SER A 201 -6.40 -3.11 -4.34
CA SER A 201 -6.74 -3.44 -2.95
C SER A 201 -6.87 -2.22 -2.06
N PHE A 202 -5.87 -1.37 -2.02
CA PHE A 202 -5.89 -0.16 -1.18
C PHE A 202 -6.86 0.90 -1.69
N ALA A 203 -7.02 1.00 -3.02
CA ALA A 203 -8.01 1.89 -3.60
C ALA A 203 -9.45 1.46 -3.25
N LEU A 204 -9.71 0.15 -3.16
CA LEU A 204 -11.00 -0.38 -2.73
C LEU A 204 -11.27 -0.08 -1.25
N ASP A 205 -10.26 -0.29 -0.38
CA ASP A 205 -10.36 0.03 1.04
C ASP A 205 -10.72 1.52 1.22
N TYR A 206 -10.00 2.40 0.52
CA TYR A 206 -10.30 3.84 0.51
C TYR A 206 -11.71 4.14 0.01
N ALA A 207 -12.09 3.60 -1.15
CA ALA A 207 -13.40 3.87 -1.77
C ALA A 207 -14.56 3.50 -0.84
N ARG A 208 -14.43 2.40 -0.11
CA ARG A 208 -15.42 1.95 0.89
C ARG A 208 -15.42 2.85 2.13
N ALA A 209 -14.24 3.24 2.61
CA ALA A 209 -14.14 4.09 3.80
C ALA A 209 -14.79 5.46 3.63
N VAL A 210 -14.72 6.03 2.41
CA VAL A 210 -15.27 7.35 2.10
C VAL A 210 -16.59 7.30 1.30
N ASP A 211 -17.17 6.13 1.12
CA ASP A 211 -18.41 5.88 0.34
C ASP A 211 -18.33 6.40 -1.11
N HIS A 212 -17.17 6.22 -1.76
CA HIS A 212 -16.97 6.65 -3.15
C HIS A 212 -17.43 5.57 -4.13
N LYS A 213 -18.75 5.49 -4.33
CA LYS A 213 -19.40 4.43 -5.11
C LYS A 213 -18.84 4.23 -6.54
N PRO A 214 -18.60 5.27 -7.36
CA PRO A 214 -18.05 5.04 -8.70
C PRO A 214 -16.69 4.36 -8.72
N LEU A 215 -15.80 4.69 -7.78
CA LEU A 215 -14.49 4.04 -7.67
C LEU A 215 -14.63 2.60 -7.18
N GLN A 216 -15.47 2.36 -6.19
CA GLN A 216 -15.74 1.02 -5.67
C GLN A 216 -16.26 0.10 -6.78
N ASP A 217 -17.28 0.53 -7.53
CA ASP A 217 -17.89 -0.26 -8.60
C ASP A 217 -16.90 -0.59 -9.72
N LEU A 218 -16.08 0.39 -10.13
CA LEU A 218 -15.03 0.17 -11.11
C LEU A 218 -14.04 -0.89 -10.63
N ILE A 219 -13.57 -0.79 -9.37
CA ILE A 219 -12.58 -1.71 -8.83
C ILE A 219 -13.15 -3.12 -8.71
N GLU A 220 -14.38 -3.26 -8.21
CA GLU A 220 -15.03 -4.57 -8.06
C GLU A 220 -15.28 -5.22 -9.43
N GLU A 221 -15.71 -4.46 -10.42
CA GLU A 221 -15.87 -4.92 -11.81
C GLU A 221 -14.53 -5.39 -12.40
N ARG A 222 -13.49 -4.55 -12.30
CA ARG A 222 -12.18 -4.88 -12.87
C ARG A 222 -11.53 -6.07 -12.17
N SER A 223 -11.63 -6.16 -10.87
CA SER A 223 -11.12 -7.30 -10.11
C SER A 223 -11.75 -8.62 -10.57
N ARG A 224 -13.07 -8.64 -10.73
CA ARG A 224 -13.77 -9.82 -11.25
C ARG A 224 -13.38 -10.12 -12.70
N THR A 225 -13.27 -9.11 -13.55
CA THR A 225 -12.89 -9.26 -14.95
C THR A 225 -11.49 -9.86 -15.09
N TYR A 226 -10.54 -9.40 -14.28
CA TYR A 226 -9.14 -9.81 -14.37
C TYR A 226 -8.87 -11.17 -13.72
N PHE A 227 -9.49 -11.47 -12.57
CA PHE A 227 -9.01 -12.49 -11.67
C PHE A 227 -10.03 -13.59 -11.34
N ALA A 228 -11.31 -13.40 -11.61
CA ALA A 228 -12.32 -14.39 -11.19
C ALA A 228 -12.17 -15.76 -11.87
N LYS A 229 -11.47 -15.83 -13.00
CA LYS A 229 -11.24 -17.07 -13.76
C LYS A 229 -9.84 -17.66 -13.55
N ASP A 230 -8.97 -17.01 -12.79
CA ASP A 230 -7.63 -17.50 -12.54
C ASP A 230 -7.69 -18.77 -11.68
N ALA A 231 -6.98 -19.79 -12.10
CA ALA A 231 -6.98 -21.10 -11.46
C ALA A 231 -5.62 -21.80 -11.64
N ALA A 232 -5.22 -22.58 -10.65
CA ALA A 232 -3.99 -23.39 -10.66
C ALA A 232 -2.76 -22.56 -11.10
N ILE A 233 -2.59 -21.38 -10.50
CA ILE A 233 -1.50 -20.48 -10.87
C ILE A 233 -0.14 -21.04 -10.46
N PRO A 234 0.95 -20.69 -11.16
CA PRO A 234 2.28 -21.28 -10.91
C PRO A 234 3.00 -20.63 -9.71
N ALA A 235 2.35 -20.58 -8.55
CA ALA A 235 2.88 -19.95 -7.33
C ALA A 235 4.20 -20.58 -6.84
N ALA A 236 4.55 -21.79 -7.32
CA ALA A 236 5.87 -22.40 -7.07
C ALA A 236 7.04 -21.64 -7.73
N TRP A 237 6.77 -20.71 -8.63
CA TRP A 237 7.79 -19.87 -9.27
C TRP A 237 8.09 -18.60 -8.45
N GLU A 238 7.31 -18.33 -7.40
CA GLU A 238 7.53 -17.19 -6.52
C GLU A 238 8.58 -17.50 -5.43
N PRO A 239 9.43 -16.50 -5.06
CA PRO A 239 9.47 -15.19 -5.64
C PRO A 239 10.17 -15.16 -7.00
N GLY A 240 9.74 -14.29 -7.92
CA GLY A 240 10.54 -13.87 -9.05
C GLY A 240 11.76 -13.05 -8.59
N GLY A 241 12.78 -12.90 -9.44
CA GLY A 241 14.05 -12.27 -9.05
C GLY A 241 13.98 -10.78 -8.65
N THR A 242 12.81 -10.15 -8.76
CA THR A 242 12.57 -8.73 -8.40
C THR A 242 11.36 -8.56 -7.50
N ASP A 243 10.68 -9.64 -7.12
CA ASP A 243 9.44 -9.57 -6.36
C ASP A 243 9.72 -9.14 -4.91
N PHE A 244 9.00 -8.15 -4.43
CA PHE A 244 9.01 -7.73 -3.02
C PHE A 244 7.68 -8.00 -2.33
N PHE A 245 6.75 -8.62 -3.02
CA PHE A 245 5.59 -9.30 -2.47
C PHE A 245 5.14 -10.42 -3.41
N SER A 246 4.48 -11.43 -2.85
CA SER A 246 3.94 -12.53 -3.64
C SER A 246 2.81 -12.05 -4.56
N PRO A 247 2.94 -12.17 -5.87
CA PRO A 247 1.86 -11.89 -6.82
C PRO A 247 0.59 -12.65 -6.50
N SER A 248 0.71 -13.94 -6.19
CA SER A 248 -0.42 -14.81 -5.85
C SER A 248 -1.16 -14.35 -4.61
N LEU A 249 -0.42 -14.00 -3.54
CA LEU A 249 -1.05 -13.55 -2.30
C LEU A 249 -1.67 -12.17 -2.45
N MET A 250 -1.11 -11.27 -3.29
CA MET A 250 -1.74 -9.98 -3.59
C MET A 250 -3.06 -10.16 -4.33
N GLU A 251 -3.12 -11.09 -5.27
CA GLU A 251 -4.36 -11.40 -5.99
C GLU A 251 -5.41 -11.99 -5.04
N ALA A 252 -5.00 -12.96 -4.20
CA ALA A 252 -5.89 -13.53 -3.19
C ALA A 252 -6.39 -12.48 -2.19
N ASP A 253 -5.53 -11.55 -1.78
CA ASP A 253 -5.88 -10.47 -0.85
C ASP A 253 -6.88 -9.48 -1.45
N LEU A 254 -6.79 -9.17 -2.75
CA LEU A 254 -7.80 -8.41 -3.46
C LEU A 254 -9.11 -9.20 -3.56
N MET A 255 -9.05 -10.45 -4.02
CA MET A 255 -10.26 -11.24 -4.29
C MET A 255 -11.06 -11.54 -3.02
N ARG A 256 -10.43 -11.69 -1.85
CA ARG A 256 -11.16 -11.81 -0.57
C ARG A 256 -11.96 -10.55 -0.18
N ARG A 257 -11.57 -9.39 -0.71
CA ARG A 257 -12.32 -8.13 -0.53
C ARG A 257 -13.52 -8.02 -1.48
N VAL A 258 -13.44 -8.66 -2.65
CA VAL A 258 -14.40 -8.52 -3.75
C VAL A 258 -15.44 -9.63 -3.75
N LEU A 259 -15.05 -10.85 -3.38
CA LEU A 259 -15.93 -12.00 -3.34
C LEU A 259 -16.59 -12.15 -1.96
N SER A 260 -17.79 -12.73 -1.94
CA SER A 260 -18.37 -13.17 -0.68
C SER A 260 -17.48 -14.27 -0.04
N PRO A 261 -17.54 -14.50 1.27
CA PRO A 261 -16.72 -15.52 1.92
C PRO A 261 -16.85 -16.92 1.27
N LYS A 262 -18.06 -17.30 0.84
CA LYS A 262 -18.31 -18.59 0.20
C LYS A 262 -17.69 -18.64 -1.21
N GLU A 263 -17.87 -17.59 -2.01
CA GLU A 263 -17.25 -17.48 -3.34
C GLU A 263 -15.73 -17.47 -3.24
N PHE A 264 -15.17 -16.69 -2.30
CA PHE A 264 -13.73 -16.61 -2.09
C PHE A 264 -13.14 -17.97 -1.73
N GLN A 265 -13.75 -18.69 -0.81
CA GLN A 265 -13.28 -20.02 -0.41
C GLN A 265 -13.27 -21.01 -1.60
N ALA A 266 -14.31 -20.99 -2.44
CA ALA A 266 -14.37 -21.84 -3.62
C ALA A 266 -13.31 -21.43 -4.66
N TRP A 267 -13.17 -20.14 -4.91
CA TRP A 267 -12.19 -19.58 -5.84
C TRP A 267 -10.76 -19.87 -5.37
N LEU A 268 -10.42 -19.65 -4.10
CA LEU A 268 -9.07 -19.85 -3.55
C LEU A 268 -8.60 -21.30 -3.68
N ARG A 269 -9.48 -22.28 -3.48
CA ARG A 269 -9.14 -23.70 -3.68
C ARG A 269 -8.78 -24.03 -5.13
N GLY A 270 -9.43 -23.37 -6.08
CA GLY A 270 -9.11 -23.52 -7.50
C GLY A 270 -7.87 -22.73 -7.92
N PHE A 271 -7.67 -21.56 -7.31
CA PHE A 271 -6.59 -20.64 -7.61
C PHE A 271 -5.24 -21.13 -7.08
N LEU A 272 -5.18 -21.55 -5.82
CA LEU A 272 -3.99 -22.10 -5.13
C LEU A 272 -4.30 -23.49 -4.58
N PRO A 273 -4.39 -24.51 -5.45
CA PRO A 273 -4.62 -25.89 -4.99
C PRO A 273 -3.47 -26.36 -4.09
N GLY A 274 -3.82 -26.96 -2.94
CA GLY A 274 -2.83 -27.45 -1.97
C GLY A 274 -2.42 -26.44 -0.90
N LEU A 275 -2.93 -25.21 -0.93
CA LEU A 275 -2.58 -24.19 0.05
C LEU A 275 -2.90 -24.63 1.50
N GLU A 276 -3.99 -25.36 1.71
CA GLU A 276 -4.36 -25.94 3.00
C GLU A 276 -3.37 -27.01 3.50
N ASN A 277 -2.55 -27.57 2.62
CA ASN A 277 -1.51 -28.55 2.95
C ASN A 277 -0.11 -27.91 3.02
N GLY A 278 -0.02 -26.56 2.96
CA GLY A 278 1.25 -25.83 2.95
C GLY A 278 2.00 -25.88 1.61
N GLU A 279 1.26 -26.05 0.51
CA GLU A 279 1.84 -26.07 -0.85
C GLU A 279 1.33 -24.89 -1.70
N PRO A 280 2.15 -24.29 -2.58
CA PRO A 280 3.58 -24.56 -2.72
C PRO A 280 4.39 -24.02 -1.53
N LYS A 281 5.45 -24.70 -1.12
CA LYS A 281 6.30 -24.34 0.02
C LYS A 281 6.90 -22.95 -0.09
N THR A 282 7.13 -22.47 -1.30
CA THR A 282 7.70 -21.14 -1.57
C THR A 282 6.88 -20.00 -0.96
N LEU A 283 5.57 -20.15 -0.80
CA LEU A 283 4.71 -19.16 -0.15
C LEU A 283 4.85 -19.10 1.39
N PHE A 284 5.52 -20.07 1.98
CA PHE A 284 5.68 -20.22 3.43
C PHE A 284 7.12 -20.04 3.92
N VAL A 285 8.04 -19.78 3.00
CA VAL A 285 9.47 -19.60 3.30
C VAL A 285 9.89 -18.20 2.86
N PRO A 286 10.47 -17.39 3.76
CA PRO A 286 10.98 -16.07 3.40
C PRO A 286 12.03 -16.16 2.29
N ALA A 287 12.03 -15.20 1.38
CA ALA A 287 13.04 -15.12 0.32
C ALA A 287 14.45 -14.98 0.91
N GLN A 288 15.43 -15.57 0.23
CA GLN A 288 16.81 -15.50 0.65
C GLN A 288 17.47 -14.23 0.10
N VAL A 289 17.73 -13.26 0.96
CA VAL A 289 18.48 -12.04 0.64
C VAL A 289 19.96 -12.29 0.89
N THR A 290 20.78 -12.38 -0.18
CA THR A 290 22.21 -12.67 -0.12
C THR A 290 23.07 -11.41 -0.04
N ASP A 291 22.59 -10.27 -0.55
CA ASP A 291 23.24 -8.96 -0.45
C ASP A 291 22.24 -7.88 -0.06
N ARG A 292 22.36 -7.39 1.16
CA ARG A 292 21.49 -6.31 1.67
C ARG A 292 21.89 -4.90 1.22
N SER A 293 23.03 -4.77 0.54
CA SER A 293 23.49 -3.50 -0.03
C SER A 293 23.02 -3.30 -1.46
N ASP A 294 22.68 -4.37 -2.16
CA ASP A 294 22.09 -4.29 -3.49
C ASP A 294 20.61 -3.84 -3.40
N PRO A 295 20.25 -2.75 -4.10
CA PRO A 295 18.91 -2.18 -3.99
C PRO A 295 17.79 -3.07 -4.56
N GLN A 296 18.12 -4.03 -5.42
CA GLN A 296 17.16 -4.98 -5.96
C GLN A 296 17.04 -6.22 -5.07
N LEU A 297 18.17 -6.81 -4.67
CA LEU A 297 18.17 -8.02 -3.84
C LEU A 297 17.59 -7.77 -2.44
N VAL A 298 17.78 -6.57 -1.88
CA VAL A 298 17.21 -6.22 -0.56
C VAL A 298 15.68 -6.11 -0.57
N HIS A 299 15.06 -6.00 -1.75
CA HIS A 299 13.61 -5.95 -1.91
C HIS A 299 12.95 -7.33 -2.06
N LEU A 300 13.73 -8.41 -2.23
CA LEU A 300 13.17 -9.76 -2.24
C LEU A 300 12.50 -10.06 -0.91
N ASP A 301 11.25 -10.56 -0.93
CA ASP A 301 10.48 -10.88 0.27
C ASP A 301 9.69 -12.21 0.11
#